data_1476d689cead41d320ad554e3856d027
#
_entry.id   1476d689cead41d320ad554e3856d027
#
_cell.length_a   1.000
_cell.length_b   1.000
_cell.length_c   1.000
_cell.angle_alpha   90.00
_cell.angle_beta   90.00
_cell.angle_gamma   90.00
#
_symmetry.space_group_name_H-M   'P 1'
#
loop_
_entity.id
_entity.type
_entity.pdbx_description
1 polymer ?
#
loop_
_entity_poly.entity_id
_entity_poly.type
_entity_poly.pdbx_seq_one_letter_code
_entity_poly.pdbx_strand_id
1 'polypeptide(L)'
;MSSSPVAARPARSTAPAVGGRPPRWVVAVLVANLVAQVGIVVTGGAVRLTASGLGCPTWPECSVGSYTPVYTPEMGVHAAIEFGNRLLTGVVTLTALAALAAVSRLVLTGRRPAGLLPLAAAPLVGVVLQALIGGITVLTRLHPATVATHFLVSMALVAASTVLLLRVREGADGPPLPLVPRAPRVVARSAGVVLGAVLVLGTVVTGSGPHSGDAEHPVRLGFDTEVVSRLHADAVVLLLALVVVLAVLLRRAGAPRRPRRRTAALLVVLLAQGALGWVQYATGLPEVLVAGHMLGAALGVVATTALLLSLRERRPSAPA
;
A
#
# COMPACT_ATOMS: atom_id res chain seq x y z
N MET A 1 43.03 46.03 43.44
CA MET A 1 42.02 44.94 43.51
C MET A 1 41.21 45.04 42.26
N SER A 2 41.52 44.18 41.27
CA SER A 2 40.85 44.14 39.96
C SER A 2 39.86 43.00 39.97
N SER A 3 38.57 43.32 39.91
CA SER A 3 37.45 42.31 39.82
C SER A 3 37.21 42.01 38.35
N SER A 4 37.58 40.80 37.91
CA SER A 4 37.22 40.26 36.58
C SER A 4 35.72 39.97 36.50
N PRO A 5 35.02 40.34 35.42
CA PRO A 5 33.61 39.99 35.24
C PRO A 5 33.47 38.50 34.91
N VAL A 6 32.61 37.83 35.70
CA VAL A 6 32.17 36.43 35.47
C VAL A 6 31.34 36.40 34.18
N ALA A 7 31.86 35.78 33.13
CA ALA A 7 31.14 35.59 31.88
C ALA A 7 29.88 34.68 32.13
N ALA A 8 28.70 35.23 31.89
CA ALA A 8 27.45 34.52 31.96
C ALA A 8 27.45 33.37 30.91
N ARG A 9 27.27 32.12 31.35
CA ARG A 9 27.06 30.96 30.47
C ARG A 9 25.80 31.18 29.62
N PRO A 10 25.87 31.06 28.28
CA PRO A 10 24.69 31.16 27.47
C PRO A 10 23.68 30.07 27.89
N ALA A 11 22.44 30.47 28.15
CA ALA A 11 21.33 29.57 28.44
C ALA A 11 21.18 28.57 27.31
N ARG A 12 21.29 27.28 27.63
CA ARG A 12 21.04 26.20 26.64
C ARG A 12 19.59 26.34 26.19
N SER A 13 19.40 26.70 24.92
CA SER A 13 18.10 26.65 24.28
C SER A 13 17.49 25.24 24.46
N THR A 14 16.40 25.15 25.19
CA THR A 14 15.64 23.91 25.44
C THR A 14 14.68 23.59 24.30
N ALA A 15 14.81 24.24 23.14
CA ALA A 15 14.02 23.92 21.98
C ALA A 15 14.31 22.45 21.56
N PRO A 16 13.31 21.58 21.48
CA PRO A 16 13.52 20.18 21.06
C PRO A 16 14.10 20.18 19.65
N ALA A 17 15.24 19.51 19.47
CA ALA A 17 15.87 19.37 18.16
C ALA A 17 14.86 18.72 17.18
N VAL A 18 14.41 19.51 16.19
CA VAL A 18 13.61 19.01 15.08
C VAL A 18 14.43 17.93 14.36
N GLY A 19 13.96 16.66 14.33
CA GLY A 19 14.62 15.65 13.53
C GLY A 19 15.21 14.43 14.25
N GLY A 20 14.90 14.15 15.51
CA GLY A 20 15.33 12.91 16.20
C GLY A 20 14.63 11.63 15.70
N ARG A 21 15.10 10.44 16.14
CA ARG A 21 14.39 9.17 15.89
C ARG A 21 12.99 9.23 16.50
N PRO A 22 11.93 8.80 15.74
CA PRO A 22 10.59 8.77 16.30
C PRO A 22 10.50 7.76 17.45
N PRO A 23 9.62 8.00 18.44
CA PRO A 23 9.34 7.02 19.49
C PRO A 23 8.92 5.67 18.90
N ARG A 24 9.31 4.57 19.54
CA ARG A 24 9.01 3.21 19.09
C ARG A 24 7.51 2.96 18.92
N TRP A 25 6.68 3.52 19.82
CA TRP A 25 5.22 3.36 19.74
C TRP A 25 4.63 4.02 18.47
N VAL A 26 5.15 5.17 18.03
CA VAL A 26 4.72 5.81 16.76
C VAL A 26 5.03 4.90 15.59
N VAL A 27 6.23 4.33 15.56
CA VAL A 27 6.61 3.38 14.50
C VAL A 27 5.69 2.16 14.52
N ALA A 28 5.36 1.62 15.70
CA ALA A 28 4.46 0.48 15.85
C ALA A 28 3.05 0.79 15.32
N VAL A 29 2.49 1.96 15.64
CA VAL A 29 1.19 2.42 15.12
C VAL A 29 1.21 2.54 13.58
N LEU A 30 2.26 3.14 13.00
CA LEU A 30 2.37 3.28 11.55
C LEU A 30 2.56 1.93 10.85
N VAL A 31 3.27 0.99 11.46
CA VAL A 31 3.38 -0.39 10.96
C VAL A 31 2.04 -1.10 11.06
N ALA A 32 1.32 -0.97 12.18
CA ALA A 32 -0.02 -1.55 12.33
C ALA A 32 -1.00 -1.03 11.26
N ASN A 33 -0.98 0.30 10.98
CA ASN A 33 -1.78 0.87 9.89
C ASN A 33 -1.40 0.27 8.52
N LEU A 34 -0.09 0.16 8.20
CA LEU A 34 0.34 -0.45 6.94
C LEU A 34 -0.07 -1.92 6.84
N VAL A 35 0.07 -2.69 7.93
CA VAL A 35 -0.37 -4.10 7.98
C VAL A 35 -1.88 -4.21 7.80
N ALA A 36 -2.67 -3.32 8.44
CA ALA A 36 -4.12 -3.29 8.26
C ALA A 36 -4.51 -2.96 6.80
N GLN A 37 -3.85 -1.99 6.15
CA GLN A 37 -4.07 -1.67 4.73
C GLN A 37 -3.75 -2.86 3.80
N VAL A 38 -2.66 -3.58 4.05
CA VAL A 38 -2.32 -4.79 3.28
C VAL A 38 -3.30 -5.92 3.60
N GLY A 39 -3.66 -6.11 4.87
CA GLY A 39 -4.56 -7.16 5.31
C GLY A 39 -5.95 -7.04 4.70
N ILE A 40 -6.54 -5.83 4.66
CA ILE A 40 -7.88 -5.63 4.08
C ILE A 40 -7.90 -5.89 2.56
N VAL A 41 -6.78 -5.73 1.85
CA VAL A 41 -6.69 -6.12 0.43
C VAL A 41 -6.82 -7.62 0.27
N VAL A 42 -6.15 -8.40 1.13
CA VAL A 42 -6.19 -9.87 1.06
C VAL A 42 -7.56 -10.39 1.47
N THR A 43 -8.15 -9.86 2.54
CA THR A 43 -9.47 -10.31 3.01
C THR A 43 -10.59 -9.88 2.05
N GLY A 44 -10.51 -8.67 1.45
CA GLY A 44 -11.41 -8.25 0.38
C GLY A 44 -11.28 -9.12 -0.88
N GLY A 45 -10.05 -9.58 -1.18
CA GLY A 45 -9.82 -10.61 -2.20
C GLY A 45 -10.47 -11.94 -1.85
N ALA A 46 -10.37 -12.38 -0.59
CA ALA A 46 -11.00 -13.61 -0.14
C ALA A 46 -12.53 -13.56 -0.30
N VAL A 47 -13.18 -12.43 0.01
CA VAL A 47 -14.62 -12.23 -0.24
C VAL A 47 -14.96 -12.52 -1.71
N ARG A 48 -14.15 -12.02 -2.64
CA ARG A 48 -14.35 -12.26 -4.07
C ARG A 48 -14.10 -13.72 -4.45
N LEU A 49 -13.00 -14.31 -3.96
CA LEU A 49 -12.58 -15.68 -4.28
C LEU A 49 -13.58 -16.73 -3.78
N THR A 50 -14.23 -16.47 -2.66
CA THR A 50 -15.27 -17.34 -2.08
C THR A 50 -16.67 -17.06 -2.62
N ALA A 51 -16.80 -16.29 -3.70
CA ALA A 51 -18.08 -15.87 -4.27
C ALA A 51 -19.03 -15.19 -3.24
N SER A 52 -18.45 -14.52 -2.24
CA SER A 52 -19.20 -13.90 -1.14
C SER A 52 -19.44 -12.38 -1.34
N GLY A 53 -19.15 -11.85 -2.52
CA GLY A 53 -19.17 -10.41 -2.75
C GLY A 53 -20.55 -9.76 -2.75
N LEU A 54 -21.64 -10.56 -2.77
CA LEU A 54 -23.02 -10.13 -2.60
C LEU A 54 -23.71 -10.84 -1.42
N GLY A 55 -22.96 -11.32 -0.44
CA GLY A 55 -23.51 -11.82 0.83
C GLY A 55 -24.20 -10.73 1.65
N CYS A 56 -23.91 -9.45 1.38
CA CYS A 56 -24.65 -8.27 1.80
C CYS A 56 -25.08 -7.50 0.54
N PRO A 57 -26.26 -7.79 -0.04
CA PRO A 57 -26.63 -7.30 -1.38
C PRO A 57 -26.98 -5.82 -1.44
N THR A 58 -27.02 -5.12 -0.30
CA THR A 58 -27.34 -3.68 -0.20
C THR A 58 -26.19 -2.88 0.40
N TRP A 59 -26.26 -1.55 0.25
CA TRP A 59 -25.33 -0.63 0.86
C TRP A 59 -26.05 0.72 1.15
N PRO A 60 -25.81 1.35 2.33
CA PRO A 60 -24.87 0.98 3.42
C PRO A 60 -25.31 -0.21 4.30
N GLU A 61 -26.55 -0.60 4.26
CA GLU A 61 -27.12 -1.75 4.97
C GLU A 61 -26.57 -3.05 4.39
N CYS A 62 -26.57 -4.12 5.19
CA CYS A 62 -26.24 -5.46 4.70
C CYS A 62 -27.44 -6.14 4.03
N SER A 63 -28.65 -5.94 4.60
CA SER A 63 -29.92 -6.37 4.05
C SER A 63 -30.93 -5.23 4.22
N VAL A 64 -32.00 -5.22 3.45
CA VAL A 64 -33.02 -4.17 3.53
C VAL A 64 -33.54 -4.03 4.97
N GLY A 65 -33.37 -2.85 5.56
CA GLY A 65 -33.76 -2.55 6.94
C GLY A 65 -32.81 -3.09 8.01
N SER A 66 -31.64 -3.65 7.66
CA SER A 66 -30.68 -4.18 8.63
C SER A 66 -29.22 -3.90 8.25
N TYR A 67 -28.45 -3.34 9.19
CA TYR A 67 -27.00 -3.19 9.05
C TYR A 67 -26.21 -4.48 9.31
N THR A 68 -26.86 -5.47 9.92
CA THR A 68 -26.29 -6.81 10.14
C THR A 68 -26.89 -7.82 9.17
N PRO A 69 -26.20 -8.93 8.87
CA PRO A 69 -26.74 -9.96 8.00
C PRO A 69 -28.05 -10.54 8.57
N VAL A 70 -29.04 -10.69 7.70
CA VAL A 70 -30.21 -11.52 7.98
C VAL A 70 -29.88 -12.90 7.38
N TYR A 71 -29.61 -13.87 8.24
CA TYR A 71 -29.22 -15.19 7.79
C TYR A 71 -30.43 -15.92 7.20
N THR A 72 -30.34 -16.25 5.93
CA THR A 72 -31.26 -17.17 5.25
C THR A 72 -30.49 -18.42 4.83
N PRO A 73 -31.16 -19.57 4.64
CA PRO A 73 -30.48 -20.79 4.16
C PRO A 73 -29.71 -20.58 2.86
N GLU A 74 -30.20 -19.73 1.96
CA GLU A 74 -29.62 -19.42 0.65
C GLU A 74 -28.34 -18.59 0.77
N MET A 75 -28.27 -17.66 1.74
CA MET A 75 -27.09 -16.81 1.95
C MET A 75 -25.94 -17.54 2.62
N GLY A 76 -26.21 -18.56 3.44
CA GLY A 76 -25.20 -19.40 4.06
C GLY A 76 -24.06 -18.64 4.74
N VAL A 77 -22.83 -19.11 4.52
CA VAL A 77 -21.61 -18.51 5.06
C VAL A 77 -21.19 -17.22 4.36
N HIS A 78 -21.70 -16.94 3.16
CA HIS A 78 -21.30 -15.81 2.32
C HIS A 78 -21.61 -14.46 2.98
N ALA A 79 -22.77 -14.34 3.64
CA ALA A 79 -23.13 -13.15 4.42
C ALA A 79 -22.13 -12.88 5.56
N ALA A 80 -21.70 -13.92 6.27
CA ALA A 80 -20.72 -13.79 7.35
C ALA A 80 -19.33 -13.36 6.83
N ILE A 81 -18.89 -13.90 5.69
CA ILE A 81 -17.60 -13.55 5.06
C ILE A 81 -17.60 -12.08 4.63
N GLU A 82 -18.63 -11.64 3.89
CA GLU A 82 -18.68 -10.24 3.44
C GLU A 82 -18.85 -9.28 4.62
N PHE A 83 -19.77 -9.54 5.53
CA PHE A 83 -19.99 -8.70 6.70
C PHE A 83 -18.75 -8.62 7.59
N GLY A 84 -18.06 -9.74 7.80
CA GLY A 84 -16.78 -9.79 8.51
C GLY A 84 -15.74 -8.87 7.86
N ASN A 85 -15.65 -8.87 6.53
CA ASN A 85 -14.75 -7.96 5.81
C ASN A 85 -15.18 -6.48 5.96
N ARG A 86 -16.51 -6.18 5.97
CA ARG A 86 -16.99 -4.82 6.28
C ARG A 86 -16.60 -4.39 7.70
N LEU A 87 -16.66 -5.28 8.70
CA LEU A 87 -16.20 -4.98 10.08
C LEU A 87 -14.69 -4.70 10.15
N LEU A 88 -13.87 -5.37 9.34
CA LEU A 88 -12.43 -5.08 9.26
C LEU A 88 -12.13 -3.65 8.79
N THR A 89 -13.05 -3.00 8.07
CA THR A 89 -12.96 -1.56 7.75
C THR A 89 -12.88 -0.72 9.03
N GLY A 90 -13.55 -1.14 10.11
CA GLY A 90 -13.42 -0.50 11.44
C GLY A 90 -12.00 -0.58 11.98
N VAL A 91 -11.33 -1.73 11.85
CA VAL A 91 -9.93 -1.91 12.26
C VAL A 91 -9.00 -1.00 11.46
N VAL A 92 -9.20 -0.93 10.12
CA VAL A 92 -8.41 -0.05 9.24
C VAL A 92 -8.65 1.43 9.61
N THR A 93 -9.90 1.82 9.90
CA THR A 93 -10.24 3.17 10.36
C THR A 93 -9.54 3.52 11.67
N LEU A 94 -9.62 2.64 12.67
CA LEU A 94 -8.97 2.85 13.98
C LEU A 94 -7.45 2.98 13.84
N THR A 95 -6.81 2.14 13.02
CA THR A 95 -5.36 2.24 12.80
C THR A 95 -4.98 3.50 12.04
N ALA A 96 -5.81 3.97 11.08
CA ALA A 96 -5.60 5.22 10.35
C ALA A 96 -5.78 6.44 11.28
N LEU A 97 -6.79 6.46 12.15
CA LEU A 97 -6.97 7.48 13.18
C LEU A 97 -5.79 7.52 14.15
N ALA A 98 -5.35 6.36 14.63
CA ALA A 98 -4.18 6.26 15.50
C ALA A 98 -2.91 6.77 14.80
N ALA A 99 -2.71 6.46 13.52
CA ALA A 99 -1.59 6.97 12.72
C ALA A 99 -1.64 8.50 12.58
N LEU A 100 -2.79 9.07 12.25
CA LEU A 100 -3.00 10.52 12.19
C LEU A 100 -2.73 11.17 13.55
N ALA A 101 -3.30 10.65 14.64
CA ALA A 101 -3.08 11.17 15.99
C ALA A 101 -1.61 11.11 16.42
N ALA A 102 -0.92 9.99 16.11
CA ALA A 102 0.51 9.82 16.40
C ALA A 102 1.38 10.86 15.67
N VAL A 103 1.12 11.10 14.38
CA VAL A 103 1.86 12.11 13.59
C VAL A 103 1.49 13.52 14.05
N SER A 104 0.20 13.81 14.30
CA SER A 104 -0.24 15.12 14.84
C SER A 104 0.46 15.43 16.15
N ARG A 105 0.60 14.47 17.05
CA ARG A 105 1.37 14.64 18.30
C ARG A 105 2.84 14.99 18.03
N LEU A 106 3.48 14.34 17.04
CA LEU A 106 4.86 14.69 16.67
C LEU A 106 4.97 16.13 16.11
N VAL A 107 3.97 16.57 15.35
CA VAL A 107 3.92 17.94 14.82
C VAL A 107 3.67 18.95 15.92
N LEU A 108 2.68 18.73 16.78
CA LEU A 108 2.33 19.63 17.88
C LEU A 108 3.48 19.78 18.90
N THR A 109 4.30 18.73 19.06
CA THR A 109 5.49 18.77 19.94
C THR A 109 6.75 19.29 19.23
N GLY A 110 6.65 19.85 18.03
CA GLY A 110 7.77 20.38 17.24
C GLY A 110 8.78 19.34 16.76
N ARG A 111 8.48 18.05 16.88
CA ARG A 111 9.38 16.96 16.48
C ARG A 111 9.34 16.64 14.98
N ARG A 112 8.28 17.07 14.30
CA ARG A 112 8.08 16.88 12.84
C ARG A 112 7.37 18.10 12.25
N PRO A 113 7.60 18.40 10.96
CA PRO A 113 6.95 19.52 10.29
C PRO A 113 5.47 19.23 10.00
N ALA A 114 4.65 20.28 9.99
CA ALA A 114 3.22 20.21 9.68
C ALA A 114 2.95 19.64 8.28
N GLY A 115 3.88 19.74 7.35
CA GLY A 115 3.77 19.14 6.00
C GLY A 115 3.61 17.62 5.96
N LEU A 116 3.73 16.91 7.10
CA LEU A 116 3.40 15.48 7.19
C LEU A 116 1.91 15.23 7.46
N LEU A 117 1.14 16.22 7.91
CA LEU A 117 -0.28 16.03 8.25
C LEU A 117 -1.15 15.58 7.06
N PRO A 118 -1.04 16.18 5.85
CA PRO A 118 -1.82 15.68 4.71
C PRO A 118 -1.51 14.21 4.38
N LEU A 119 -0.24 13.81 4.46
CA LEU A 119 0.16 12.43 4.25
C LEU A 119 -0.37 11.50 5.36
N ALA A 120 -0.41 11.96 6.60
CA ALA A 120 -0.97 11.21 7.72
C ALA A 120 -2.49 11.10 7.66
N ALA A 121 -3.18 12.10 7.09
CA ALA A 121 -4.63 12.07 6.87
C ALA A 121 -5.02 11.17 5.68
N ALA A 122 -4.13 10.95 4.71
CA ALA A 122 -4.44 10.22 3.48
C ALA A 122 -5.03 8.81 3.72
N PRO A 123 -4.53 7.96 4.65
CA PRO A 123 -5.15 6.68 4.95
C PRO A 123 -6.59 6.81 5.44
N LEU A 124 -6.90 7.79 6.30
CA LEU A 124 -8.25 8.00 6.83
C LEU A 124 -9.22 8.50 5.73
N VAL A 125 -8.81 9.51 4.97
CA VAL A 125 -9.59 9.99 3.80
C VAL A 125 -9.80 8.86 2.80
N GLY A 126 -8.77 8.04 2.61
CA GLY A 126 -8.83 6.88 1.74
C GLY A 126 -9.83 5.82 2.21
N VAL A 127 -9.96 5.57 3.50
CA VAL A 127 -10.99 4.64 4.04
C VAL A 127 -12.39 5.13 3.71
N VAL A 128 -12.67 6.43 3.85
CA VAL A 128 -13.98 7.00 3.47
C VAL A 128 -14.24 6.81 1.96
N LEU A 129 -13.25 7.14 1.13
CA LEU A 129 -13.34 6.94 -0.32
C LEU A 129 -13.57 5.45 -0.67
N GLN A 130 -12.87 4.54 0.01
CA GLN A 130 -13.01 3.10 -0.19
C GLN A 130 -14.37 2.56 0.26
N ALA A 131 -14.98 3.12 1.30
CA ALA A 131 -16.35 2.77 1.69
C ALA A 131 -17.34 3.14 0.57
N LEU A 132 -17.20 4.34 -0.02
CA LEU A 132 -18.05 4.77 -1.13
C LEU A 132 -17.84 3.89 -2.39
N ILE A 133 -16.59 3.65 -2.78
CA ILE A 133 -16.27 2.78 -3.94
C ILE A 133 -16.75 1.36 -3.69
N GLY A 134 -16.57 0.83 -2.48
CA GLY A 134 -17.07 -0.49 -2.08
C GLY A 134 -18.59 -0.59 -2.15
N GLY A 135 -19.30 0.46 -1.70
CA GLY A 135 -20.75 0.57 -1.85
C GLY A 135 -21.19 0.57 -3.32
N ILE A 136 -20.53 1.37 -4.16
CA ILE A 136 -20.78 1.36 -5.62
C ILE A 136 -20.52 -0.03 -6.19
N THR A 137 -19.48 -0.73 -5.74
CA THR A 137 -19.15 -2.09 -6.19
C THR A 137 -20.28 -3.07 -5.91
N VAL A 138 -20.90 -3.01 -4.72
CA VAL A 138 -22.08 -3.82 -4.37
C VAL A 138 -23.28 -3.43 -5.24
N LEU A 139 -23.60 -2.12 -5.32
CA LEU A 139 -24.75 -1.62 -6.08
C LEU A 139 -24.66 -1.88 -7.59
N THR A 140 -23.45 -2.01 -8.13
CA THR A 140 -23.20 -2.37 -9.53
C THR A 140 -23.01 -3.89 -9.74
N ARG A 141 -23.44 -4.72 -8.77
CA ARG A 141 -23.32 -6.19 -8.82
C ARG A 141 -21.90 -6.64 -9.18
N LEU A 142 -20.92 -6.12 -8.47
CA LEU A 142 -19.50 -6.46 -8.61
C LEU A 142 -18.95 -6.24 -10.04
N HIS A 143 -19.43 -5.19 -10.73
CA HIS A 143 -18.92 -4.87 -12.06
C HIS A 143 -17.38 -4.79 -12.05
N PRO A 144 -16.66 -5.48 -12.96
CA PRO A 144 -15.20 -5.59 -12.88
C PRO A 144 -14.45 -4.26 -12.82
N ALA A 145 -14.96 -3.20 -13.48
CA ALA A 145 -14.34 -1.89 -13.45
C ALA A 145 -14.41 -1.23 -12.04
N THR A 146 -15.51 -1.42 -11.30
CA THR A 146 -15.64 -0.89 -9.93
C THR A 146 -14.75 -1.67 -8.96
N VAL A 147 -14.71 -3.00 -9.11
CA VAL A 147 -13.78 -3.86 -8.34
C VAL A 147 -12.32 -3.50 -8.62
N ALA A 148 -11.95 -3.30 -9.90
CA ALA A 148 -10.60 -2.87 -10.29
C ALA A 148 -10.24 -1.52 -9.66
N THR A 149 -11.15 -0.53 -9.73
CA THR A 149 -10.95 0.80 -9.11
C THR A 149 -10.75 0.68 -7.61
N HIS A 150 -11.58 -0.12 -6.92
CA HIS A 150 -11.47 -0.38 -5.48
C HIS A 150 -10.09 -0.96 -5.12
N PHE A 151 -9.62 -1.96 -5.87
CA PHE A 151 -8.30 -2.57 -5.68
C PHE A 151 -7.16 -1.58 -5.94
N LEU A 152 -7.19 -0.82 -7.05
CA LEU A 152 -6.12 0.11 -7.41
C LEU A 152 -5.99 1.26 -6.40
N VAL A 153 -7.12 1.78 -5.88
CA VAL A 153 -7.12 2.77 -4.80
C VAL A 153 -6.53 2.17 -3.52
N SER A 154 -6.83 0.90 -3.19
CA SER A 154 -6.19 0.20 -2.07
C SER A 154 -4.67 0.14 -2.24
N MET A 155 -4.16 -0.15 -3.45
CA MET A 155 -2.72 -0.16 -3.73
C MET A 155 -2.09 1.24 -3.53
N ALA A 156 -2.79 2.31 -3.92
CA ALA A 156 -2.35 3.68 -3.66
C ALA A 156 -2.29 3.99 -2.15
N LEU A 157 -3.24 3.49 -1.35
CA LEU A 157 -3.23 3.65 0.11
C LEU A 157 -2.12 2.85 0.78
N VAL A 158 -1.81 1.65 0.29
CA VAL A 158 -0.62 0.87 0.73
C VAL A 158 0.66 1.66 0.44
N ALA A 159 0.79 2.27 -0.76
CA ALA A 159 1.93 3.12 -1.10
C ALA A 159 2.00 4.35 -0.19
N ALA A 160 0.89 5.07 0.04
CA ALA A 160 0.84 6.25 0.90
C ALA A 160 1.21 5.92 2.36
N SER A 161 0.68 4.81 2.90
CA SER A 161 1.03 4.32 4.24
C SER A 161 2.50 3.94 4.36
N THR A 162 3.07 3.35 3.30
CA THR A 162 4.50 3.05 3.21
C THR A 162 5.34 4.32 3.20
N VAL A 163 4.94 5.32 2.41
CA VAL A 163 5.59 6.65 2.38
C VAL A 163 5.54 7.28 3.76
N LEU A 164 4.37 7.31 4.41
CA LEU A 164 4.20 7.90 5.74
C LEU A 164 5.14 7.25 6.77
N LEU A 165 5.14 5.92 6.85
CA LEU A 165 6.01 5.16 7.75
C LEU A 165 7.49 5.50 7.53
N LEU A 166 7.94 5.49 6.28
CA LEU A 166 9.34 5.72 5.95
C LEU A 166 9.73 7.19 6.15
N ARG A 167 8.85 8.15 5.82
CA ARG A 167 9.06 9.58 6.06
C ARG A 167 9.21 9.90 7.54
N VAL A 168 8.35 9.37 8.39
CA VAL A 168 8.46 9.53 9.84
C VAL A 168 9.76 8.91 10.38
N ARG A 169 10.21 7.79 9.80
CA ARG A 169 11.47 7.12 10.19
C ARG A 169 12.73 7.79 9.68
N GLU A 170 12.68 8.60 8.61
CA GLU A 170 13.86 9.28 8.07
C GLU A 170 14.51 10.22 9.12
N GLY A 171 13.73 10.81 10.01
CA GLY A 171 14.25 11.60 11.12
C GLY A 171 14.81 12.96 10.74
N ALA A 172 14.77 13.32 9.47
CA ALA A 172 15.24 14.59 8.91
C ALA A 172 14.19 15.18 7.96
N ASP A 173 14.02 16.50 8.00
CA ASP A 173 12.91 17.18 7.34
C ASP A 173 13.36 18.20 6.28
N GLY A 174 14.67 18.36 6.07
CA GLY A 174 15.23 19.18 5.00
C GLY A 174 14.89 18.68 3.59
N PRO A 175 15.27 19.43 2.54
CA PRO A 175 14.99 19.05 1.16
C PRO A 175 15.62 17.69 0.80
N PRO A 176 14.95 16.89 -0.05
CA PRO A 176 15.50 15.60 -0.47
C PRO A 176 16.67 15.81 -1.45
N LEU A 177 17.80 15.17 -1.16
CA LEU A 177 18.98 15.16 -2.01
C LEU A 177 19.14 13.77 -2.65
N PRO A 178 19.46 13.68 -3.95
CA PRO A 178 19.68 12.40 -4.60
C PRO A 178 20.96 11.71 -4.09
N LEU A 179 20.86 10.43 -3.74
CA LEU A 179 21.99 9.59 -3.32
C LEU A 179 22.68 8.88 -4.48
N VAL A 180 22.07 8.90 -5.66
CA VAL A 180 22.55 8.17 -6.84
C VAL A 180 22.43 9.05 -8.09
N PRO A 181 23.22 8.78 -9.16
CA PRO A 181 23.14 9.50 -10.43
C PRO A 181 21.73 9.50 -11.05
N ARG A 182 21.57 10.24 -12.16
CA ARG A 182 20.26 10.38 -12.85
C ARG A 182 19.75 9.05 -13.41
N ALA A 183 20.62 8.25 -14.06
CA ALA A 183 20.21 7.02 -14.73
C ALA A 183 19.53 6.00 -13.82
N PRO A 184 20.09 5.57 -12.66
CA PRO A 184 19.39 4.70 -11.72
C PRO A 184 18.04 5.26 -11.25
N ARG A 185 17.94 6.59 -11.05
CA ARG A 185 16.68 7.22 -10.62
C ARG A 185 15.60 7.17 -11.71
N VAL A 186 15.97 7.33 -12.96
CA VAL A 186 15.04 7.21 -14.09
C VAL A 186 14.56 5.77 -14.19
N VAL A 187 15.47 4.79 -14.23
CA VAL A 187 15.10 3.37 -14.31
C VAL A 187 14.21 2.93 -13.14
N ALA A 188 14.50 3.39 -11.92
CA ALA A 188 13.65 3.09 -10.77
C ALA A 188 12.24 3.69 -10.89
N ARG A 189 12.10 4.91 -11.42
CA ARG A 189 10.79 5.53 -11.69
C ARG A 189 10.04 4.80 -12.80
N SER A 190 10.73 4.43 -13.89
CA SER A 190 10.14 3.60 -14.95
C SER A 190 9.65 2.26 -14.39
N ALA A 191 10.41 1.60 -13.51
CA ALA A 191 9.96 0.38 -12.84
C ALA A 191 8.69 0.63 -11.99
N GLY A 192 8.59 1.77 -11.31
CA GLY A 192 7.36 2.16 -10.58
C GLY A 192 6.15 2.35 -11.50
N VAL A 193 6.33 2.99 -12.66
CA VAL A 193 5.27 3.16 -13.67
C VAL A 193 4.85 1.81 -14.25
N VAL A 194 5.82 0.96 -14.62
CA VAL A 194 5.52 -0.39 -15.13
C VAL A 194 4.83 -1.25 -14.08
N LEU A 195 5.19 -1.15 -12.79
CA LEU A 195 4.43 -1.81 -11.73
C LEU A 195 2.96 -1.35 -11.71
N GLY A 196 2.71 -0.05 -11.89
CA GLY A 196 1.34 0.48 -12.04
C GLY A 196 0.59 -0.19 -13.20
N ALA A 197 1.24 -0.32 -14.37
CA ALA A 197 0.68 -1.02 -15.53
C ALA A 197 0.43 -2.51 -15.24
N VAL A 198 1.36 -3.20 -14.56
CA VAL A 198 1.20 -4.60 -14.13
C VAL A 198 -0.02 -4.75 -13.22
N LEU A 199 -0.25 -3.84 -12.27
CA LEU A 199 -1.42 -3.87 -11.40
C LEU A 199 -2.72 -3.67 -12.19
N VAL A 200 -2.76 -2.72 -13.12
CA VAL A 200 -3.92 -2.49 -14.01
C VAL A 200 -4.20 -3.73 -14.85
N LEU A 201 -3.20 -4.27 -15.54
CA LEU A 201 -3.35 -5.50 -16.35
C LEU A 201 -3.79 -6.69 -15.48
N GLY A 202 -3.27 -6.81 -14.25
CA GLY A 202 -3.71 -7.82 -13.29
C GLY A 202 -5.20 -7.70 -12.93
N THR A 203 -5.73 -6.46 -12.82
CA THR A 203 -7.17 -6.28 -12.62
C THR A 203 -8.00 -6.65 -13.85
N VAL A 204 -7.47 -6.43 -15.06
CA VAL A 204 -8.13 -6.85 -16.31
C VAL A 204 -8.15 -8.37 -16.41
N VAL A 205 -7.03 -9.05 -16.12
CA VAL A 205 -6.98 -10.54 -16.06
C VAL A 205 -8.03 -11.07 -15.08
N THR A 206 -8.05 -10.51 -13.86
CA THR A 206 -9.00 -10.94 -12.82
C THR A 206 -10.45 -10.63 -13.24
N GLY A 207 -10.70 -9.49 -13.89
CA GLY A 207 -12.02 -9.08 -14.36
C GLY A 207 -12.55 -9.88 -15.55
N SER A 208 -11.66 -10.57 -16.29
CA SER A 208 -12.00 -11.48 -17.39
C SER A 208 -12.04 -12.95 -16.96
N GLY A 209 -11.43 -13.28 -15.81
CA GLY A 209 -11.23 -14.63 -15.30
C GLY A 209 -12.44 -15.22 -14.55
N PRO A 210 -12.29 -16.42 -13.97
CA PRO A 210 -13.39 -17.19 -13.38
C PRO A 210 -13.93 -16.59 -12.06
N HIS A 211 -13.09 -15.95 -11.25
CA HIS A 211 -13.48 -15.45 -9.93
C HIS A 211 -14.12 -14.05 -10.03
N SER A 212 -15.43 -13.99 -10.32
CA SER A 212 -16.17 -12.72 -10.42
C SER A 212 -16.60 -12.15 -9.07
N GLY A 213 -16.70 -12.99 -8.04
CA GLY A 213 -17.25 -12.63 -6.72
C GLY A 213 -18.74 -12.95 -6.56
N ASP A 214 -19.42 -13.26 -7.67
CA ASP A 214 -20.79 -13.74 -7.75
C ASP A 214 -20.81 -15.03 -8.58
N ALA A 215 -21.29 -16.12 -7.99
CA ALA A 215 -21.35 -17.43 -8.65
C ALA A 215 -22.60 -17.57 -9.55
N GLU A 216 -23.69 -16.87 -9.20
CA GLU A 216 -24.97 -17.01 -9.90
C GLU A 216 -25.04 -16.14 -11.15
N HIS A 217 -24.55 -14.90 -11.06
CA HIS A 217 -24.61 -13.93 -12.15
C HIS A 217 -23.24 -13.26 -12.40
N PRO A 218 -22.23 -14.00 -12.86
CA PRO A 218 -20.88 -13.49 -13.00
C PRO A 218 -20.77 -12.43 -14.09
N VAL A 219 -20.44 -11.20 -13.73
CA VAL A 219 -20.13 -10.12 -14.68
C VAL A 219 -18.64 -10.14 -14.99
N ARG A 220 -18.28 -10.12 -16.29
CA ARG A 220 -16.91 -10.16 -16.78
C ARG A 220 -16.64 -9.11 -17.86
N LEU A 221 -15.37 -8.76 -18.08
CA LEU A 221 -14.95 -7.77 -19.08
C LEU A 221 -15.05 -8.27 -20.54
N GLY A 222 -15.22 -9.56 -20.75
CA GLY A 222 -15.34 -10.13 -22.10
C GLY A 222 -14.03 -10.18 -22.92
N PHE A 223 -12.87 -9.87 -22.32
CA PHE A 223 -11.58 -10.05 -22.99
C PHE A 223 -11.17 -11.51 -22.97
N ASP A 224 -10.42 -11.93 -24.01
CA ASP A 224 -9.77 -13.23 -24.03
C ASP A 224 -8.76 -13.33 -22.89
N THR A 225 -9.00 -14.30 -21.99
CA THR A 225 -8.21 -14.46 -20.76
C THR A 225 -6.76 -14.85 -21.03
N GLU A 226 -6.49 -15.58 -22.13
CA GLU A 226 -5.14 -15.96 -22.49
C GLU A 226 -4.35 -14.73 -22.98
N VAL A 227 -4.95 -13.90 -23.83
CA VAL A 227 -4.34 -12.67 -24.34
C VAL A 227 -4.00 -11.69 -23.24
N VAL A 228 -4.97 -11.41 -22.33
CA VAL A 228 -4.72 -10.46 -21.23
C VAL A 228 -3.73 -11.00 -20.20
N SER A 229 -3.71 -12.33 -19.97
CA SER A 229 -2.72 -12.96 -19.09
C SER A 229 -1.31 -12.88 -19.66
N ARG A 230 -1.15 -13.07 -20.98
CA ARG A 230 0.13 -12.87 -21.68
C ARG A 230 0.62 -11.43 -21.57
N LEU A 231 -0.24 -10.44 -21.84
CA LEU A 231 0.10 -9.02 -21.70
C LEU A 231 0.53 -8.66 -20.27
N HIS A 232 -0.15 -9.23 -19.27
CA HIS A 232 0.24 -9.06 -17.88
C HIS A 232 1.62 -9.68 -17.60
N ALA A 233 1.86 -10.90 -18.07
CA ALA A 233 3.16 -11.57 -17.92
C ALA A 233 4.29 -10.82 -18.62
N ASP A 234 4.08 -10.30 -19.84
CA ASP A 234 5.06 -9.49 -20.58
C ASP A 234 5.42 -8.21 -19.82
N ALA A 235 4.42 -7.54 -19.23
CA ALA A 235 4.66 -6.37 -18.38
C ALA A 235 5.46 -6.73 -17.11
N VAL A 236 5.25 -7.92 -16.51
CA VAL A 236 6.04 -8.43 -15.38
C VAL A 236 7.49 -8.71 -15.82
N VAL A 237 7.71 -9.30 -17.00
CA VAL A 237 9.06 -9.53 -17.55
C VAL A 237 9.78 -8.19 -17.76
N LEU A 238 9.11 -7.18 -18.32
CA LEU A 238 9.66 -5.83 -18.46
C LEU A 238 10.02 -5.22 -17.10
N LEU A 239 9.16 -5.36 -16.09
CA LEU A 239 9.42 -4.89 -14.72
C LEU A 239 10.66 -5.57 -14.14
N LEU A 240 10.77 -6.88 -14.26
CA LEU A 240 11.94 -7.65 -13.82
C LEU A 240 13.21 -7.18 -14.51
N ALA A 241 13.19 -7.00 -15.83
CA ALA A 241 14.33 -6.49 -16.60
C ALA A 241 14.77 -5.11 -16.10
N LEU A 242 13.83 -4.18 -15.86
CA LEU A 242 14.15 -2.86 -15.31
C LEU A 242 14.78 -2.96 -13.91
N VAL A 243 14.30 -3.84 -13.04
CA VAL A 243 14.86 -4.01 -11.68
C VAL A 243 16.25 -4.64 -11.73
N VAL A 244 16.53 -5.57 -12.65
CA VAL A 244 17.86 -6.13 -12.88
C VAL A 244 18.83 -5.06 -13.41
N VAL A 245 18.42 -4.28 -14.42
CA VAL A 245 19.20 -3.15 -14.93
C VAL A 245 19.48 -2.15 -13.81
N LEU A 246 18.49 -1.82 -12.99
CA LEU A 246 18.68 -0.95 -11.83
C LEU A 246 19.72 -1.51 -10.86
N ALA A 247 19.68 -2.82 -10.56
CA ALA A 247 20.65 -3.46 -9.66
C ALA A 247 22.09 -3.33 -10.19
N VAL A 248 22.27 -3.51 -11.51
CA VAL A 248 23.57 -3.33 -12.18
C VAL A 248 24.04 -1.87 -12.10
N LEU A 249 23.16 -0.92 -12.44
CA LEU A 249 23.48 0.51 -12.40
C LEU A 249 23.85 0.99 -11.02
N LEU A 250 23.11 0.55 -9.96
CA LEU A 250 23.43 0.87 -8.57
C LEU A 250 24.76 0.30 -8.11
N ARG A 251 25.14 -0.90 -8.59
CA ARG A 251 26.45 -1.49 -8.30
C ARG A 251 27.58 -0.70 -8.98
N ARG A 252 27.42 -0.40 -10.27
CA ARG A 252 28.41 0.38 -11.06
C ARG A 252 28.59 1.80 -10.52
N ALA A 253 27.52 2.41 -10.02
CA ALA A 253 27.57 3.74 -9.42
C ALA A 253 28.11 3.76 -7.96
N GLY A 254 28.55 2.63 -7.39
CA GLY A 254 28.99 2.57 -6.00
C GLY A 254 27.90 2.97 -4.99
N ALA A 255 26.62 2.78 -5.35
CA ALA A 255 25.49 3.24 -4.51
C ALA A 255 25.56 2.66 -3.08
N PRO A 256 25.06 3.42 -2.08
CA PRO A 256 25.03 2.95 -0.68
C PRO A 256 24.31 1.61 -0.51
N ARG A 257 24.56 0.94 0.62
CA ARG A 257 23.95 -0.38 0.92
C ARG A 257 22.40 -0.33 0.93
N ARG A 258 21.79 0.79 1.35
CA ARG A 258 20.33 0.91 1.50
C ARG A 258 19.57 0.76 0.16
N PRO A 259 19.86 1.54 -0.91
CA PRO A 259 19.24 1.33 -2.24
C PRO A 259 19.48 -0.08 -2.78
N ARG A 260 20.69 -0.59 -2.69
CA ARG A 260 21.05 -1.94 -3.19
C ARG A 260 20.24 -3.05 -2.51
N ARG A 261 20.09 -3.00 -1.16
CA ARG A 261 19.27 -3.95 -0.40
C ARG A 261 17.78 -3.84 -0.76
N ARG A 262 17.25 -2.62 -0.97
CA ARG A 262 15.86 -2.41 -1.37
C ARG A 262 15.60 -2.95 -2.78
N THR A 263 16.53 -2.78 -3.71
CA THR A 263 16.43 -3.37 -5.06
C THR A 263 16.44 -4.88 -4.99
N ALA A 264 17.34 -5.48 -4.19
CA ALA A 264 17.38 -6.92 -4.01
C ALA A 264 16.07 -7.47 -3.38
N ALA A 265 15.53 -6.79 -2.38
CA ALA A 265 14.25 -7.17 -1.77
C ALA A 265 13.09 -7.11 -2.78
N LEU A 266 13.04 -6.05 -3.61
CA LEU A 266 12.04 -5.96 -4.69
C LEU A 266 12.21 -7.10 -5.69
N LEU A 267 13.44 -7.41 -6.11
CA LEU A 267 13.71 -8.51 -7.04
C LEU A 267 13.21 -9.85 -6.49
N VAL A 268 13.49 -10.14 -5.20
CA VAL A 268 12.99 -11.36 -4.54
C VAL A 268 11.46 -11.42 -4.55
N VAL A 269 10.79 -10.31 -4.19
CA VAL A 269 9.32 -10.24 -4.22
C VAL A 269 8.78 -10.50 -5.62
N LEU A 270 9.36 -9.88 -6.65
CA LEU A 270 8.91 -10.03 -8.04
C LEU A 270 9.13 -11.44 -8.57
N LEU A 271 10.27 -12.08 -8.24
CA LEU A 271 10.54 -13.46 -8.63
C LEU A 271 9.57 -14.44 -7.95
N ALA A 272 9.31 -14.25 -6.65
CA ALA A 272 8.32 -15.03 -5.93
C ALA A 272 6.90 -14.85 -6.53
N GLN A 273 6.53 -13.60 -6.89
CA GLN A 273 5.26 -13.30 -7.56
C GLN A 273 5.15 -13.93 -8.94
N GLY A 274 6.22 -13.88 -9.75
CA GLY A 274 6.25 -14.53 -11.06
C GLY A 274 6.09 -16.05 -10.94
N ALA A 275 6.81 -16.68 -10.01
CA ALA A 275 6.68 -18.12 -9.75
C ALA A 275 5.27 -18.48 -9.29
N LEU A 276 4.72 -17.73 -8.31
CA LEU A 276 3.35 -17.93 -7.82
C LEU A 276 2.31 -17.72 -8.93
N GLY A 277 2.48 -16.67 -9.77
CA GLY A 277 1.61 -16.39 -10.90
C GLY A 277 1.61 -17.51 -11.94
N TRP A 278 2.79 -18.09 -12.20
CA TRP A 278 2.89 -19.23 -13.12
C TRP A 278 2.24 -20.49 -12.54
N VAL A 279 2.50 -20.80 -11.26
CA VAL A 279 1.89 -21.96 -10.58
C VAL A 279 0.37 -21.85 -10.55
N GLN A 280 -0.18 -20.69 -10.14
CA GLN A 280 -1.65 -20.52 -10.10
C GLN A 280 -2.28 -20.64 -11.50
N TYR A 281 -1.63 -20.16 -12.55
CA TYR A 281 -2.13 -20.31 -13.92
C TYR A 281 -2.11 -21.77 -14.37
N ALA A 282 -1.01 -22.48 -14.12
CA ALA A 282 -0.83 -23.89 -14.49
C ALA A 282 -1.76 -24.84 -13.71
N THR A 283 -2.23 -24.46 -12.50
CA THR A 283 -3.08 -25.27 -11.64
C THR A 283 -4.57 -24.87 -11.68
N GLY A 284 -4.99 -24.01 -12.63
CA GLY A 284 -6.39 -23.62 -12.80
C GLY A 284 -6.87 -22.58 -11.78
N LEU A 285 -5.99 -21.72 -11.30
CA LEU A 285 -6.28 -20.56 -10.43
C LEU A 285 -6.90 -20.92 -9.06
N PRO A 286 -6.30 -21.81 -8.25
CA PRO A 286 -6.79 -22.08 -6.90
C PRO A 286 -6.87 -20.79 -6.06
N GLU A 287 -7.94 -20.62 -5.29
CA GLU A 287 -8.25 -19.37 -4.54
C GLU A 287 -7.13 -18.97 -3.58
N VAL A 288 -6.51 -19.94 -2.90
CA VAL A 288 -5.40 -19.71 -1.95
C VAL A 288 -4.17 -19.12 -2.66
N LEU A 289 -3.85 -19.60 -3.87
CA LEU A 289 -2.74 -19.09 -4.66
C LEU A 289 -3.04 -17.68 -5.18
N VAL A 290 -4.27 -17.42 -5.61
CA VAL A 290 -4.71 -16.08 -6.03
C VAL A 290 -4.68 -15.10 -4.86
N ALA A 291 -5.13 -15.50 -3.67
CA ALA A 291 -5.02 -14.69 -2.45
C ALA A 291 -3.55 -14.38 -2.10
N GLY A 292 -2.66 -15.39 -2.20
CA GLY A 292 -1.23 -15.22 -2.04
C GLY A 292 -0.61 -14.26 -3.06
N HIS A 293 -1.09 -14.31 -4.32
CA HIS A 293 -0.67 -13.41 -5.38
C HIS A 293 -1.11 -11.95 -5.10
N MET A 294 -2.31 -11.74 -4.56
CA MET A 294 -2.78 -10.41 -4.12
C MET A 294 -1.92 -9.85 -2.97
N LEU A 295 -1.57 -10.69 -1.98
CA LEU A 295 -0.63 -10.30 -0.92
C LEU A 295 0.72 -9.88 -1.51
N GLY A 296 1.28 -10.66 -2.41
CA GLY A 296 2.54 -10.36 -3.05
C GLY A 296 2.48 -9.10 -3.91
N ALA A 297 1.34 -8.80 -4.57
CA ALA A 297 1.14 -7.53 -5.28
C ALA A 297 1.24 -6.33 -4.30
N ALA A 298 0.60 -6.40 -3.14
CA ALA A 298 0.70 -5.37 -2.11
C ALA A 298 2.15 -5.24 -1.57
N LEU A 299 2.85 -6.36 -1.35
CA LEU A 299 4.27 -6.35 -0.95
C LEU A 299 5.17 -5.77 -2.06
N GLY A 300 4.85 -5.98 -3.33
CA GLY A 300 5.51 -5.36 -4.48
C GLY A 300 5.39 -3.83 -4.45
N VAL A 301 4.19 -3.31 -4.13
CA VAL A 301 3.95 -1.87 -3.93
C VAL A 301 4.78 -1.33 -2.76
N VAL A 302 4.77 -2.02 -1.61
CA VAL A 302 5.60 -1.65 -0.44
C VAL A 302 7.09 -1.62 -0.80
N ALA A 303 7.60 -2.66 -1.46
CA ALA A 303 9.00 -2.79 -1.81
C ALA A 303 9.44 -1.73 -2.83
N THR A 304 8.62 -1.46 -3.86
CA THR A 304 8.88 -0.43 -4.88
C THR A 304 8.85 0.96 -4.26
N THR A 305 7.87 1.28 -3.43
CA THR A 305 7.80 2.55 -2.72
C THR A 305 9.01 2.76 -1.81
N ALA A 306 9.41 1.72 -1.07
CA ALA A 306 10.58 1.76 -0.21
C ALA A 306 11.90 1.89 -1.00
N LEU A 307 11.99 1.29 -2.18
CA LEU A 307 13.11 1.46 -3.10
C LEU A 307 13.20 2.90 -3.58
N LEU A 308 12.12 3.48 -4.12
CA LEU A 308 12.11 4.85 -4.63
C LEU A 308 12.52 5.88 -3.57
N LEU A 309 12.04 5.71 -2.33
CA LEU A 309 12.43 6.58 -1.22
C LEU A 309 13.89 6.37 -0.78
N SER A 310 14.49 5.20 -1.03
CA SER A 310 15.87 4.92 -0.66
C SER A 310 16.91 5.57 -1.58
N LEU A 311 16.50 6.06 -2.76
CA LEU A 311 17.40 6.71 -3.73
C LEU A 311 17.76 8.16 -3.39
N ARG A 312 17.23 8.65 -2.28
CA ARG A 312 17.45 10.00 -1.74
C ARG A 312 17.70 9.95 -0.24
N GLU A 313 18.27 11.02 0.27
CA GLU A 313 18.34 11.29 1.71
C GLU A 313 17.77 12.68 2.01
N ARG A 314 17.46 12.95 3.26
CA ARG A 314 17.13 14.29 3.75
C ARG A 314 18.16 14.71 4.78
N ARG A 315 18.60 15.95 4.67
CA ARG A 315 19.46 16.57 5.70
C ARG A 315 18.59 17.09 6.84
N PRO A 316 19.15 17.22 8.06
CA PRO A 316 18.50 18.00 9.10
C PRO A 316 18.21 19.40 8.56
N SER A 317 17.05 20.00 8.93
CA SER A 317 16.81 21.41 8.69
C SER A 317 17.88 22.23 9.40
N ALA A 318 18.37 23.29 8.78
CA ALA A 318 19.21 24.26 9.50
C ALA A 318 18.40 24.80 10.69
N PRO A 319 19.02 25.02 11.85
CA PRO A 319 18.36 25.74 12.93
C PRO A 319 17.93 27.12 12.41
N ALA A 320 16.66 27.47 12.67
CA ALA A 320 16.12 28.78 12.36
C ALA A 320 16.78 29.87 13.26
#